data_6813535269acca7b57054b429bb89ce9
#
_entry.id   6813535269acca7b57054b429bb89ce9
#
_cell.length_a   1.000
_cell.length_b   1.000
_cell.length_c   1.000
_cell.angle_alpha   90.00
_cell.angle_beta   90.00
_cell.angle_gamma   90.00
#
_symmetry.space_group_name_H-M   'P 1'
#
loop_
_entity.id
_entity.type
_entity.pdbx_description
1 polymer ?
#
loop_
_entity_poly.entity_id
_entity_poly.type
_entity_poly.pdbx_seq_one_letter_code
_entity_poly.pdbx_strand_id
1 'polypeptide(L)'
;MRWLREHKDEAEQRQWDIMNHNASAAVKMIERVATLPAERRMVRLGSEMLQGYTEPSWIAWWQRPEIQDHCEKIFAPIGEAARKYGVRLSFHPGQFCVLASEADEIVERSILEFEYHADMARWMGYGKTWHDNGFKINVHLSGKGGAAKFLRTLGRLSPEARNLITIENDEMTNGLDTTLAVAQHVALVLDLHHHWINSGEYISAQDD
;
A
#
# COMPACT_ATOMS: atom_id res chain seq x y z
N MET A 1 -4.83 -2.61 18.72
CA MET A 1 -5.91 -3.64 18.85
C MET A 1 -6.24 -4.04 20.29
N ARG A 2 -5.26 -4.32 21.19
CA ARG A 2 -5.54 -4.70 22.56
C ARG A 2 -6.44 -3.69 23.29
N TRP A 3 -6.09 -2.41 23.27
CA TRP A 3 -6.86 -1.33 23.91
C TRP A 3 -8.32 -1.30 23.42
N LEU A 4 -8.57 -1.40 22.11
CA LEU A 4 -9.92 -1.40 21.53
C LEU A 4 -10.79 -2.58 22.01
N ARG A 5 -10.15 -3.72 22.33
CA ARG A 5 -10.86 -4.89 22.86
C ARG A 5 -11.19 -4.73 24.35
N GLU A 6 -10.34 -4.04 25.09
CA GLU A 6 -10.49 -3.82 26.54
C GLU A 6 -11.45 -2.66 26.88
N HIS A 7 -11.62 -1.69 25.94
CA HIS A 7 -12.40 -0.46 26.13
C HIS A 7 -13.50 -0.32 25.07
N LYS A 8 -14.40 -1.31 25.02
CA LYS A 8 -15.42 -1.38 23.95
C LYS A 8 -16.33 -0.16 23.87
N ASP A 9 -16.69 0.43 25.00
CA ASP A 9 -17.58 1.59 25.08
C ASP A 9 -16.95 2.87 24.51
N GLU A 10 -15.63 2.96 24.51
CA GLU A 10 -14.86 4.09 24.00
C GLU A 10 -14.24 3.81 22.62
N ALA A 11 -14.29 2.55 22.17
CA ALA A 11 -13.53 2.09 21.02
C ALA A 11 -13.93 2.78 19.73
N GLU A 12 -15.23 2.98 19.48
CA GLU A 12 -15.71 3.70 18.29
C GLU A 12 -15.25 5.16 18.28
N GLN A 13 -15.38 5.88 19.41
CA GLN A 13 -14.90 7.25 19.51
C GLN A 13 -13.40 7.33 19.28
N ARG A 14 -12.65 6.38 19.81
CA ARG A 14 -11.21 6.31 19.59
C ARG A 14 -10.83 6.08 18.13
N GLN A 15 -11.61 5.29 17.39
CA GLN A 15 -11.42 5.14 15.94
C GLN A 15 -11.63 6.46 15.19
N TRP A 16 -12.70 7.20 15.53
CA TRP A 16 -12.94 8.53 14.98
C TRP A 16 -11.78 9.50 15.24
N ASP A 17 -11.27 9.53 16.47
CA ASP A 17 -10.15 10.39 16.84
C ASP A 17 -8.87 10.04 16.08
N ILE A 18 -8.55 8.74 15.97
CA ILE A 18 -7.36 8.25 15.26
C ILE A 18 -7.42 8.60 13.78
N MET A 19 -8.52 8.28 13.08
CA MET A 19 -8.60 8.52 11.63
C MET A 19 -8.55 10.02 11.30
N ASN A 20 -9.22 10.86 12.06
CA ASN A 20 -9.17 12.31 11.88
C ASN A 20 -7.79 12.88 12.14
N HIS A 21 -7.12 12.42 13.23
CA HIS A 21 -5.77 12.83 13.55
C HIS A 21 -4.78 12.44 12.45
N ASN A 22 -4.82 11.19 11.99
CA ASN A 22 -3.91 10.66 11.00
C ASN A 22 -4.09 11.35 9.63
N ALA A 23 -5.33 11.57 9.19
CA ALA A 23 -5.61 12.30 7.96
C ALA A 23 -5.07 13.74 8.03
N SER A 24 -5.31 14.46 9.14
CA SER A 24 -4.78 15.80 9.34
C SER A 24 -3.25 15.83 9.39
N ALA A 25 -2.63 14.84 10.04
CA ALA A 25 -1.17 14.72 10.10
C ALA A 25 -0.56 14.46 8.70
N ALA A 26 -1.21 13.66 7.88
CA ALA A 26 -0.78 13.40 6.50
C ALA A 26 -0.77 14.68 5.64
N VAL A 27 -1.81 15.52 5.73
CA VAL A 27 -1.84 16.82 5.03
C VAL A 27 -0.66 17.69 5.47
N LYS A 28 -0.44 17.84 6.78
CA LYS A 28 0.68 18.64 7.32
C LYS A 28 2.04 18.10 6.87
N MET A 29 2.19 16.78 6.78
CA MET A 29 3.42 16.15 6.30
C MET A 29 3.66 16.49 4.82
N ILE A 30 2.63 16.45 3.98
CA ILE A 30 2.70 16.83 2.56
C ILE A 30 3.08 18.30 2.42
N GLU A 31 2.46 19.20 3.18
CA GLU A 31 2.80 20.64 3.20
C GLU A 31 4.26 20.87 3.60
N ARG A 32 4.74 20.11 4.57
CA ARG A 32 6.16 20.16 4.98
C ARG A 32 7.09 19.69 3.87
N VAL A 33 6.78 18.59 3.21
CA VAL A 33 7.57 18.05 2.08
C VAL A 33 7.51 18.97 0.87
N ALA A 34 6.43 19.69 0.67
CA ALA A 34 6.28 20.68 -0.40
C ALA A 34 7.32 21.84 -0.34
N THR A 35 7.96 22.08 0.82
CA THR A 35 9.06 23.05 0.94
C THR A 35 10.39 22.56 0.37
N LEU A 36 10.50 21.26 0.02
CA LEU A 36 11.70 20.68 -0.58
C LEU A 36 11.75 20.96 -2.09
N PRO A 37 12.93 20.82 -2.73
CA PRO A 37 13.05 20.81 -4.17
C PRO A 37 12.12 19.75 -4.81
N ALA A 38 11.60 20.02 -6.00
CA ALA A 38 10.55 19.21 -6.62
C ALA A 38 10.92 17.73 -6.78
N GLU A 39 12.18 17.44 -7.12
CA GLU A 39 12.72 16.09 -7.28
C GLU A 39 12.75 15.26 -5.98
N ARG A 40 12.64 15.91 -4.82
CA ARG A 40 12.65 15.29 -3.48
C ARG A 40 11.27 15.18 -2.85
N ARG A 41 10.21 15.63 -3.56
CA ARG A 41 8.85 15.63 -3.03
C ARG A 41 8.22 14.26 -3.11
N MET A 42 8.55 13.42 -2.14
CA MET A 42 8.00 12.07 -1.98
C MET A 42 7.62 11.84 -0.52
N VAL A 43 6.51 11.14 -0.30
CA VAL A 43 6.06 10.72 1.02
C VAL A 43 5.57 9.28 0.95
N ARG A 44 6.15 8.42 1.77
CA ARG A 44 5.55 7.12 2.10
C ARG A 44 4.66 7.30 3.31
N LEU A 45 3.35 7.16 3.11
CA LEU A 45 2.36 7.19 4.17
C LEU A 45 2.43 5.90 4.99
N GLY A 46 2.17 5.99 6.29
CA GLY A 46 2.13 4.80 7.15
C GLY A 46 0.93 3.90 6.83
N SER A 47 1.13 2.59 6.93
CA SER A 47 0.07 1.61 6.71
C SER A 47 -1.00 1.59 7.82
N GLU A 48 -0.73 2.20 8.97
CA GLU A 48 -1.62 2.15 10.15
C GLU A 48 -2.48 3.40 10.31
N MET A 49 -2.91 4.00 9.19
CA MET A 49 -3.74 5.21 9.24
C MET A 49 -5.14 4.93 9.77
N LEU A 50 -5.71 3.76 9.45
CA LEU A 50 -7.03 3.31 9.90
C LEU A 50 -6.87 2.00 10.69
N GLN A 51 -6.90 2.11 12.00
CA GLN A 51 -6.54 1.02 12.88
C GLN A 51 -7.58 -0.10 12.88
N GLY A 52 -7.15 -1.34 12.57
CA GLY A 52 -8.03 -2.49 12.56
C GLY A 52 -8.98 -2.56 11.37
N TYR A 53 -8.68 -1.89 10.25
CA TYR A 53 -9.52 -1.90 9.05
C TYR A 53 -9.74 -3.32 8.52
N THR A 54 -8.72 -4.17 8.56
CA THR A 54 -8.76 -5.57 8.12
C THR A 54 -9.02 -6.56 9.26
N GLU A 55 -9.24 -6.08 10.49
CA GLU A 55 -9.49 -6.94 11.64
C GLU A 55 -10.94 -7.45 11.61
N PRO A 56 -11.18 -8.77 11.67
CA PRO A 56 -12.54 -9.34 11.53
C PRO A 56 -13.59 -8.74 12.47
N SER A 57 -13.19 -8.37 13.69
CA SER A 57 -14.10 -7.76 14.67
C SER A 57 -14.50 -6.32 14.34
N TRP A 58 -13.82 -5.66 13.39
CA TRP A 58 -14.04 -4.26 13.01
C TRP A 58 -14.49 -4.07 11.56
N ILE A 59 -14.41 -5.10 10.72
CA ILE A 59 -14.79 -5.00 9.29
C ILE A 59 -16.20 -4.44 9.13
N ALA A 60 -17.19 -4.95 9.89
CA ALA A 60 -18.56 -4.48 9.80
C ALA A 60 -18.74 -3.01 10.20
N TRP A 61 -17.92 -2.51 11.12
CA TRP A 61 -17.90 -1.09 11.48
C TRP A 61 -17.31 -0.23 10.37
N TRP A 62 -16.20 -0.64 9.79
CA TRP A 62 -15.54 0.06 8.68
C TRP A 62 -16.40 0.09 7.41
N GLN A 63 -17.26 -0.91 7.20
CA GLN A 63 -18.18 -0.98 6.05
C GLN A 63 -19.46 -0.16 6.20
N ARG A 64 -19.68 0.50 7.33
CA ARG A 64 -20.85 1.38 7.51
C ARG A 64 -20.75 2.56 6.52
N PRO A 65 -21.86 2.91 5.81
CA PRO A 65 -21.83 4.02 4.84
C PRO A 65 -21.31 5.32 5.42
N GLU A 66 -21.75 5.69 6.62
CA GLU A 66 -21.34 6.91 7.30
C GLU A 66 -19.83 6.95 7.61
N ILE A 67 -19.20 5.79 7.83
CA ILE A 67 -17.76 5.68 8.05
C ILE A 67 -17.01 5.83 6.72
N GLN A 68 -17.50 5.17 5.67
CA GLN A 68 -16.93 5.27 4.32
C GLN A 68 -16.99 6.70 3.78
N ASP A 69 -18.15 7.35 3.90
CA ASP A 69 -18.35 8.75 3.49
C ASP A 69 -17.43 9.69 4.27
N HIS A 70 -17.23 9.42 5.56
CA HIS A 70 -16.32 10.21 6.38
C HIS A 70 -14.85 9.98 5.96
N CYS A 71 -14.44 8.73 5.72
CA CYS A 71 -13.11 8.43 5.20
C CYS A 71 -12.85 9.17 3.89
N GLU A 72 -13.76 9.11 2.93
CA GLU A 72 -13.63 9.87 1.68
C GLU A 72 -13.44 11.36 1.95
N LYS A 73 -14.26 11.95 2.82
CA LYS A 73 -14.20 13.37 3.18
C LYS A 73 -12.85 13.78 3.79
N ILE A 74 -12.26 12.96 4.67
CA ILE A 74 -11.01 13.32 5.36
C ILE A 74 -9.76 12.94 4.56
N PHE A 75 -9.83 11.95 3.65
CA PHE A 75 -8.70 11.53 2.81
C PHE A 75 -8.58 12.36 1.52
N ALA A 76 -9.70 12.85 0.94
CA ALA A 76 -9.67 13.70 -0.25
C ALA A 76 -8.69 14.89 -0.15
N PRO A 77 -8.64 15.66 0.97
CA PRO A 77 -7.69 16.75 1.14
C PRO A 77 -6.22 16.32 1.06
N ILE A 78 -5.88 15.07 1.45
CA ILE A 78 -4.53 14.53 1.36
C ILE A 78 -4.10 14.44 -0.11
N GLY A 79 -4.94 13.84 -0.96
CA GLY A 79 -4.69 13.74 -2.39
C GLY A 79 -4.68 15.11 -3.09
N GLU A 80 -5.56 16.03 -2.71
CA GLU A 80 -5.59 17.40 -3.22
C GLU A 80 -4.30 18.15 -2.89
N ALA A 81 -3.84 18.09 -1.64
CA ALA A 81 -2.58 18.71 -1.24
C ALA A 81 -1.38 18.10 -1.99
N ALA A 82 -1.34 16.78 -2.14
CA ALA A 82 -0.28 16.10 -2.88
C ALA A 82 -0.21 16.54 -4.34
N ARG A 83 -1.34 16.57 -5.04
CA ARG A 83 -1.42 17.07 -6.44
C ARG A 83 -1.07 18.55 -6.55
N LYS A 84 -1.60 19.39 -5.65
CA LYS A 84 -1.32 20.82 -5.60
C LYS A 84 0.18 21.13 -5.50
N TYR A 85 0.89 20.38 -4.68
CA TYR A 85 2.32 20.63 -4.41
C TYR A 85 3.26 19.72 -5.21
N GLY A 86 2.75 18.86 -6.08
CA GLY A 86 3.56 17.92 -6.85
C GLY A 86 4.30 16.91 -5.95
N VAL A 87 3.68 16.47 -4.86
CA VAL A 87 4.25 15.47 -3.95
C VAL A 87 3.79 14.09 -4.36
N ARG A 88 4.72 13.17 -4.64
CA ARG A 88 4.40 11.76 -4.92
C ARG A 88 4.14 11.01 -3.63
N LEU A 89 3.05 10.27 -3.59
CA LEU A 89 2.67 9.47 -2.43
C LEU A 89 2.89 7.98 -2.69
N SER A 90 3.11 7.23 -1.63
CA SER A 90 3.13 5.77 -1.69
C SER A 90 2.68 5.15 -0.37
N PHE A 91 2.21 3.90 -0.47
CA PHE A 91 2.16 2.95 0.63
C PHE A 91 3.15 1.82 0.42
N HIS A 92 3.47 1.17 1.51
CA HIS A 92 4.23 -0.08 1.51
C HIS A 92 3.61 -1.01 2.56
N PRO A 93 2.64 -1.85 2.18
CA PRO A 93 2.09 -2.87 3.07
C PRO A 93 3.19 -3.68 3.74
N GLY A 94 2.98 -4.07 4.99
CA GLY A 94 3.99 -4.78 5.76
C GLY A 94 4.35 -6.15 5.17
N GLN A 95 5.43 -6.74 5.68
CA GLN A 95 5.97 -8.04 5.25
C GLN A 95 4.99 -9.23 5.30
N PHE A 96 3.83 -9.05 5.93
CA PHE A 96 2.77 -10.07 6.00
C PHE A 96 1.81 -10.01 4.81
N CYS A 97 1.95 -9.02 3.90
CA CYS A 97 1.23 -8.95 2.64
C CYS A 97 1.93 -9.81 1.58
N VAL A 98 1.63 -11.11 1.56
CA VAL A 98 2.30 -12.12 0.73
C VAL A 98 1.36 -12.61 -0.36
N LEU A 99 1.23 -11.83 -1.45
CA LEU A 99 0.31 -12.10 -2.56
C LEU A 99 0.65 -13.36 -3.38
N ALA A 100 1.89 -13.86 -3.29
CA ALA A 100 2.35 -15.09 -3.94
C ALA A 100 2.50 -16.27 -2.96
N SER A 101 1.81 -16.27 -1.82
CA SER A 101 1.80 -17.40 -0.89
C SER A 101 1.16 -18.63 -1.51
N GLU A 102 1.68 -19.84 -1.19
CA GLU A 102 1.02 -21.10 -1.52
C GLU A 102 -0.22 -21.37 -0.65
N ALA A 103 -0.25 -20.81 0.57
CA ALA A 103 -1.37 -20.93 1.49
C ALA A 103 -2.48 -19.93 1.13
N ASP A 104 -3.65 -20.42 0.73
CA ASP A 104 -4.77 -19.58 0.29
C ASP A 104 -5.25 -18.63 1.41
N GLU A 105 -5.24 -19.04 2.67
CA GLU A 105 -5.59 -18.18 3.80
C GLU A 105 -4.67 -16.95 3.92
N ILE A 106 -3.37 -17.11 3.62
CA ILE A 106 -2.41 -16.00 3.61
C ILE A 106 -2.71 -15.09 2.43
N VAL A 107 -3.04 -15.66 1.26
CA VAL A 107 -3.42 -14.87 0.08
C VAL A 107 -4.68 -14.04 0.35
N GLU A 108 -5.72 -14.63 0.96
CA GLU A 108 -6.96 -13.89 1.31
C GLU A 108 -6.67 -12.71 2.23
N ARG A 109 -5.88 -12.91 3.28
CA ARG A 109 -5.47 -11.83 4.19
C ARG A 109 -4.64 -10.77 3.48
N SER A 110 -3.76 -11.19 2.58
CA SER A 110 -2.92 -10.26 1.79
C SER A 110 -3.74 -9.43 0.82
N ILE A 111 -4.77 -10.01 0.20
CA ILE A 111 -5.73 -9.27 -0.63
C ILE A 111 -6.47 -8.22 0.23
N LEU A 112 -7.00 -8.60 1.38
CA LEU A 112 -7.68 -7.66 2.27
C LEU A 112 -6.76 -6.51 2.70
N GLU A 113 -5.52 -6.82 3.05
CA GLU A 113 -4.51 -5.82 3.43
C GLU A 113 -4.15 -4.90 2.26
N PHE A 114 -4.04 -5.45 1.05
CA PHE A 114 -3.74 -4.65 -0.13
C PHE A 114 -4.93 -3.76 -0.53
N GLU A 115 -6.15 -4.29 -0.51
CA GLU A 115 -7.37 -3.53 -0.79
C GLU A 115 -7.60 -2.40 0.23
N TYR A 116 -7.24 -2.60 1.49
CA TYR A 116 -7.23 -1.54 2.48
C TYR A 116 -6.39 -0.33 2.05
N HIS A 117 -5.19 -0.58 1.52
CA HIS A 117 -4.34 0.50 1.01
C HIS A 117 -4.91 1.12 -0.28
N ALA A 118 -5.53 0.31 -1.12
CA ALA A 118 -6.20 0.79 -2.32
C ALA A 118 -7.44 1.66 -1.99
N ASP A 119 -8.21 1.32 -0.96
CA ASP A 119 -9.33 2.13 -0.48
C ASP A 119 -8.86 3.52 -0.04
N MET A 120 -7.81 3.61 0.76
CA MET A 120 -7.24 4.90 1.15
C MET A 120 -6.77 5.72 -0.06
N ALA A 121 -6.09 5.08 -1.02
CA ALA A 121 -5.66 5.75 -2.24
C ALA A 121 -6.83 6.22 -3.10
N ARG A 122 -7.90 5.43 -3.20
CA ARG A 122 -9.14 5.78 -3.90
C ARG A 122 -9.81 7.02 -3.28
N TRP A 123 -9.94 7.09 -1.96
CA TRP A 123 -10.47 8.27 -1.27
C TRP A 123 -9.60 9.52 -1.45
N MET A 124 -8.30 9.35 -1.66
CA MET A 124 -7.39 10.44 -2.07
C MET A 124 -7.53 10.83 -3.56
N GLY A 125 -8.36 10.10 -4.34
CA GLY A 125 -8.61 10.36 -5.75
C GLY A 125 -7.62 9.73 -6.73
N TYR A 126 -6.88 8.68 -6.30
CA TYR A 126 -5.94 7.91 -7.12
C TYR A 126 -6.52 6.56 -7.58
N GLY A 127 -5.78 5.84 -8.40
CA GLY A 127 -6.14 4.50 -8.87
C GLY A 127 -7.08 4.47 -10.07
N LYS A 128 -7.42 5.61 -10.68
CA LYS A 128 -8.35 5.69 -11.81
C LYS A 128 -7.75 5.19 -13.13
N THR A 129 -6.45 5.26 -13.26
CA THR A 129 -5.72 4.86 -14.46
C THR A 129 -4.55 3.96 -14.10
N TRP A 130 -4.19 3.06 -15.01
CA TRP A 130 -3.04 2.19 -14.82
C TRP A 130 -1.76 3.00 -14.64
N HIS A 131 -0.98 2.63 -13.64
CA HIS A 131 0.30 3.21 -13.30
C HIS A 131 0.25 4.73 -13.07
N ASP A 132 -0.75 5.19 -12.29
CA ASP A 132 -0.85 6.58 -11.87
C ASP A 132 0.47 7.05 -11.22
N ASN A 133 1.10 8.07 -11.82
CA ASN A 133 2.42 8.57 -11.39
C ASN A 133 2.40 9.27 -10.03
N GLY A 134 1.24 9.68 -9.56
CA GLY A 134 1.08 10.38 -8.29
C GLY A 134 1.09 9.46 -7.07
N PHE A 135 0.79 8.18 -7.25
CA PHE A 135 0.61 7.23 -6.16
C PHE A 135 1.03 5.81 -6.53
N LYS A 136 1.66 5.10 -5.60
CA LYS A 136 2.01 3.69 -5.73
C LYS A 136 1.78 2.93 -4.42
N ILE A 137 1.41 1.66 -4.54
CA ILE A 137 1.37 0.70 -3.44
C ILE A 137 2.42 -0.36 -3.75
N ASN A 138 3.57 -0.29 -3.08
CA ASN A 138 4.70 -1.17 -3.34
C ASN A 138 4.67 -2.37 -2.41
N VAL A 139 4.79 -3.58 -2.96
CA VAL A 139 4.90 -4.82 -2.20
C VAL A 139 6.01 -5.69 -2.75
N HIS A 140 6.63 -6.48 -1.89
CA HIS A 140 7.62 -7.48 -2.31
C HIS A 140 6.93 -8.63 -3.05
N LEU A 141 7.59 -9.18 -4.05
CA LEU A 141 7.19 -10.46 -4.64
C LEU A 141 7.60 -11.60 -3.69
N SER A 142 7.03 -11.61 -2.50
CA SER A 142 7.29 -12.64 -1.50
C SER A 142 6.34 -13.82 -1.61
N GLY A 143 6.79 -15.00 -1.17
CA GLY A 143 6.01 -16.25 -1.18
C GLY A 143 6.44 -17.25 -2.25
N LYS A 144 6.40 -18.54 -1.88
CA LYS A 144 6.93 -19.66 -2.69
C LYS A 144 6.15 -19.93 -3.98
N GLY A 145 4.94 -19.39 -4.13
CA GLY A 145 4.13 -19.53 -5.34
C GLY A 145 4.64 -18.73 -6.54
N GLY A 146 5.60 -17.81 -6.31
CA GLY A 146 6.31 -17.05 -7.35
C GLY A 146 5.41 -16.26 -8.29
N ALA A 147 5.92 -15.95 -9.48
CA ALA A 147 5.24 -15.16 -10.50
C ALA A 147 3.85 -15.72 -10.89
N ALA A 148 3.73 -17.03 -11.06
CA ALA A 148 2.48 -17.66 -11.49
C ALA A 148 1.35 -17.52 -10.46
N LYS A 149 1.63 -17.69 -9.18
CA LYS A 149 0.64 -17.48 -8.11
C LYS A 149 0.30 -16.00 -7.98
N PHE A 150 1.31 -15.12 -8.03
CA PHE A 150 1.12 -13.68 -8.01
C PHE A 150 0.17 -13.21 -9.12
N LEU A 151 0.36 -13.62 -10.37
CA LEU A 151 -0.49 -13.24 -11.50
C LEU A 151 -1.95 -13.68 -11.32
N ARG A 152 -2.17 -14.88 -10.77
CA ARG A 152 -3.53 -15.31 -10.41
C ARG A 152 -4.16 -14.43 -9.33
N THR A 153 -3.38 -14.07 -8.30
CA THR A 153 -3.82 -13.19 -7.22
C THR A 153 -4.08 -11.77 -7.71
N LEU A 154 -3.22 -11.25 -8.60
CA LEU A 154 -3.38 -9.94 -9.23
C LEU A 154 -4.74 -9.82 -9.94
N GLY A 155 -5.19 -10.89 -10.62
CA GLY A 155 -6.50 -10.92 -11.27
C GLY A 155 -7.70 -10.82 -10.33
N ARG A 156 -7.49 -11.02 -9.02
CA ARG A 156 -8.52 -10.96 -7.97
C ARG A 156 -8.60 -9.59 -7.29
N LEU A 157 -7.59 -8.74 -7.45
CA LEU A 157 -7.57 -7.39 -6.92
C LEU A 157 -8.56 -6.49 -7.67
N SER A 158 -9.06 -5.45 -6.98
CA SER A 158 -9.88 -4.40 -7.58
C SER A 158 -9.15 -3.70 -8.73
N PRO A 159 -9.87 -3.05 -9.65
CA PRO A 159 -9.23 -2.26 -10.71
C PRO A 159 -8.28 -1.19 -10.17
N GLU A 160 -8.67 -0.51 -9.10
CA GLU A 160 -7.89 0.54 -8.44
C GLU A 160 -6.60 -0.03 -7.84
N ALA A 161 -6.69 -1.16 -7.15
CA ALA A 161 -5.55 -1.86 -6.59
C ALA A 161 -4.55 -2.28 -7.69
N ARG A 162 -5.05 -2.85 -8.80
CA ARG A 162 -4.22 -3.21 -9.96
C ARG A 162 -3.55 -2.01 -10.64
N ASN A 163 -4.23 -0.88 -10.66
CA ASN A 163 -3.69 0.35 -11.24
C ASN A 163 -2.55 0.96 -10.41
N LEU A 164 -2.50 0.67 -9.12
CA LEU A 164 -1.57 1.29 -8.16
C LEU A 164 -0.42 0.39 -7.72
N ILE A 165 -0.54 -0.94 -7.92
CA ILE A 165 0.46 -1.89 -7.45
C ILE A 165 1.80 -1.70 -8.16
N THR A 166 2.88 -1.78 -7.38
CA THR A 166 4.24 -2.02 -7.86
C THR A 166 4.84 -3.20 -7.13
N ILE A 167 5.67 -3.96 -7.82
CA ILE A 167 6.31 -5.16 -7.28
C ILE A 167 7.81 -4.95 -7.17
N GLU A 168 8.32 -5.27 -6.00
CA GLU A 168 9.73 -5.20 -5.65
C GLU A 168 10.31 -6.60 -5.54
N ASN A 169 11.56 -6.78 -6.00
CA ASN A 169 12.28 -8.02 -5.80
C ASN A 169 12.51 -8.28 -4.30
N ASP A 170 12.40 -9.55 -3.93
CA ASP A 170 12.47 -9.99 -2.52
C ASP A 170 13.85 -10.59 -2.23
N GLU A 171 14.36 -10.35 -1.04
CA GLU A 171 15.66 -10.83 -0.62
C GLU A 171 15.69 -12.33 -0.25
N MET A 172 14.50 -12.92 0.06
CA MET A 172 14.41 -14.27 0.62
C MET A 172 13.85 -15.30 -0.37
N THR A 173 12.85 -14.94 -1.18
CA THR A 173 12.06 -15.92 -1.93
C THR A 173 12.09 -15.74 -3.44
N ASN A 174 11.87 -14.55 -3.93
CA ASN A 174 11.76 -14.28 -5.37
C ASN A 174 12.66 -13.12 -5.76
N GLY A 175 13.85 -13.46 -6.24
CA GLY A 175 14.83 -12.50 -6.72
C GLY A 175 14.41 -11.79 -8.01
N LEU A 176 15.36 -11.12 -8.62
CA LEU A 176 15.13 -10.25 -9.78
C LEU A 176 14.51 -10.99 -10.97
N ASP A 177 14.98 -12.18 -11.33
CA ASP A 177 14.46 -12.94 -12.49
C ASP A 177 12.97 -13.26 -12.35
N THR A 178 12.54 -13.69 -11.17
CA THR A 178 11.12 -13.96 -10.90
C THR A 178 10.30 -12.68 -10.95
N THR A 179 10.86 -11.56 -10.49
CA THR A 179 10.20 -10.25 -10.53
C THR A 179 10.09 -9.74 -11.97
N LEU A 180 11.12 -9.92 -12.80
CA LEU A 180 11.08 -9.57 -14.23
C LEU A 180 10.02 -10.36 -14.99
N ALA A 181 9.73 -11.60 -14.59
CA ALA A 181 8.69 -12.41 -15.23
C ALA A 181 7.27 -11.81 -15.14
N VAL A 182 7.02 -10.84 -14.23
CA VAL A 182 5.73 -10.16 -14.11
C VAL A 182 5.72 -8.73 -14.69
N ALA A 183 6.83 -8.28 -15.28
CA ALA A 183 7.02 -6.91 -15.78
C ALA A 183 5.98 -6.45 -16.83
N GLN A 184 5.41 -7.39 -17.60
CA GLN A 184 4.37 -7.05 -18.58
C GLN A 184 3.00 -6.75 -17.96
N HIS A 185 2.83 -7.03 -16.67
CA HIS A 185 1.55 -6.95 -15.97
C HIS A 185 1.52 -5.87 -14.88
N VAL A 186 2.69 -5.52 -14.33
CA VAL A 186 2.83 -4.54 -13.24
C VAL A 186 4.13 -3.74 -13.39
N ALA A 187 4.14 -2.54 -12.85
CA ALA A 187 5.38 -1.78 -12.73
C ALA A 187 6.28 -2.38 -11.65
N LEU A 188 7.58 -2.34 -11.88
CA LEU A 188 8.57 -2.93 -10.98
C LEU A 188 9.34 -1.87 -10.21
N VAL A 189 9.78 -2.26 -9.03
CA VAL A 189 10.78 -1.56 -8.22
C VAL A 189 11.98 -2.50 -8.07
N LEU A 190 13.16 -2.02 -8.44
CA LEU A 190 14.40 -2.74 -8.21
C LEU A 190 15.00 -2.26 -6.89
N ASP A 191 15.05 -3.15 -5.90
CA ASP A 191 15.86 -2.96 -4.71
C ASP A 191 17.22 -3.67 -4.89
N LEU A 192 18.27 -2.85 -5.01
CA LEU A 192 19.64 -3.33 -5.21
C LEU A 192 20.18 -4.10 -4.01
N HIS A 193 19.73 -3.74 -2.81
CA HIS A 193 20.16 -4.42 -1.59
C HIS A 193 19.52 -5.80 -1.46
N HIS A 194 18.21 -5.92 -1.78
CA HIS A 194 17.54 -7.21 -1.85
C HIS A 194 18.17 -8.11 -2.90
N HIS A 195 18.50 -7.55 -4.07
CA HIS A 195 19.21 -8.32 -5.10
C HIS A 195 20.54 -8.86 -4.59
N TRP A 196 21.35 -8.01 -3.97
CA TRP A 196 22.64 -8.43 -3.40
C TRP A 196 22.48 -9.51 -2.32
N ILE A 197 21.49 -9.39 -1.43
CA ILE A 197 21.24 -10.41 -0.39
C ILE A 197 20.82 -11.74 -1.04
N ASN A 198 19.97 -11.69 -2.06
CA ASN A 198 19.42 -12.88 -2.72
C ASN A 198 20.45 -13.61 -3.60
N SER A 199 21.24 -12.86 -4.39
CA SER A 199 22.17 -13.40 -5.40
C SER A 199 23.63 -13.44 -4.95
N GLY A 200 24.03 -12.56 -4.02
CA GLY A 200 25.45 -12.30 -3.69
C GLY A 200 26.16 -11.40 -4.69
N GLU A 201 25.47 -10.89 -5.71
CA GLU A 201 26.01 -10.09 -6.79
C GLU A 201 25.50 -8.66 -6.77
N TYR A 202 26.34 -7.70 -7.18
CA TYR A 202 25.94 -6.31 -7.36
C TYR A 202 25.55 -6.08 -8.82
N ILE A 203 24.45 -5.32 -9.01
CA ILE A 203 24.09 -4.78 -10.33
C ILE A 203 24.80 -3.45 -10.53
N SER A 204 25.48 -3.30 -11.66
CA SER A 204 26.06 -2.05 -12.11
C SER A 204 25.22 -1.40 -13.21
N ALA A 205 25.48 -0.12 -13.49
CA ALA A 205 24.79 0.58 -14.58
C ALA A 205 25.16 0.06 -15.99
N GLN A 206 26.10 -0.86 -16.08
CA GLN A 206 26.57 -1.49 -17.31
C GLN A 206 26.02 -2.91 -17.52
N ASP A 207 25.27 -3.43 -16.53
CA ASP A 207 24.65 -4.74 -16.65
C ASP A 207 23.36 -4.64 -17.49
N ASP A 208 23.21 -5.56 -18.47
CA ASP A 208 22.06 -5.63 -19.39
C ASP A 208 20.78 -6.18 -18.72
#